data_a0851dc276772787402eb265e088c652
#
_entry.id   a0851dc276772787402eb265e088c652
#
_cell.length_a   1.000
_cell.length_b   1.000
_cell.length_c   1.000
_cell.angle_alpha   90.00
_cell.angle_beta   90.00
_cell.angle_gamma   90.00
#
_symmetry.space_group_name_H-M   'P 1'
#
loop_
_entity.id
_entity.type
_entity.pdbx_description
1 polymer ?
#
loop_
_entity_poly.entity_id
_entity_poly.type
_entity_poly.pdbx_seq_one_letter_code
_entity_poly.pdbx_strand_id
1 'polypeptide(L)'
;VDDFYHTIRMGELPHFTCLSCYRGSQRDCLLAAFDSNKKIILVYKDESVVARACLRLTKGSFQQPSTLNFEFADLSKEDVPTGSHAYSEKLVLFLEHIYTSGLKESEETAAKEMVVALATQKAEELDAVAVLSNQYRGCYPSGRYVSAPIYIYISKSKNGRQYLDSLGGAAVTLATEQYKQESFLVERAALDRAHAA
;
A
#
# COMPACT_ATOMS: atom_id res chain seq x y z
N VAL A 1 -11.55 -7.80 6.98
CA VAL A 1 -11.74 -8.40 8.31
C VAL A 1 -10.83 -7.75 9.34
N ASP A 2 -11.22 -7.79 10.60
CA ASP A 2 -10.49 -7.26 11.75
C ASP A 2 -10.60 -8.18 12.99
N ASP A 3 -11.03 -9.42 12.78
CA ASP A 3 -11.05 -10.40 13.83
C ASP A 3 -9.66 -11.03 14.07
N PHE A 4 -9.45 -11.51 15.28
CA PHE A 4 -8.20 -12.10 15.71
C PHE A 4 -7.81 -13.33 14.89
N TYR A 5 -8.75 -14.20 14.58
CA TYR A 5 -8.50 -15.48 13.93
C TYR A 5 -7.90 -15.28 12.52
N HIS A 6 -8.52 -14.45 11.69
CA HIS A 6 -8.01 -14.19 10.33
C HIS A 6 -6.72 -13.38 10.36
N THR A 7 -6.60 -12.44 11.30
CA THR A 7 -5.40 -11.62 11.42
C THR A 7 -4.19 -12.44 11.82
N ILE A 8 -4.30 -13.32 12.82
CA ILE A 8 -3.17 -14.16 13.26
C ILE A 8 -2.78 -15.19 12.20
N ARG A 9 -3.73 -15.64 11.39
CA ARG A 9 -3.50 -16.59 10.30
C ARG A 9 -3.24 -15.95 8.94
N MET A 10 -3.13 -14.63 8.84
CA MET A 10 -2.91 -13.97 7.56
C MET A 10 -1.67 -14.48 6.81
N GLY A 11 -0.66 -14.97 7.51
CA GLY A 11 0.54 -15.57 6.92
C GLY A 11 0.33 -16.96 6.31
N GLU A 12 -0.83 -17.57 6.50
CA GLU A 12 -1.22 -18.89 6.00
C GLU A 12 -2.32 -18.82 4.94
N LEU A 13 -2.90 -17.64 4.72
CA LEU A 13 -4.00 -17.40 3.82
C LEU A 13 -3.55 -16.55 2.63
N PRO A 14 -3.89 -16.91 1.40
CA PRO A 14 -4.49 -18.16 0.93
C PRO A 14 -3.50 -19.33 0.87
N HIS A 15 -2.23 -19.07 1.08
CA HIS A 15 -1.15 -20.04 1.17
C HIS A 15 -0.10 -19.59 2.19
N PHE A 16 0.79 -20.49 2.53
CA PHE A 16 1.87 -20.26 3.48
C PHE A 16 2.85 -19.18 2.98
N THR A 17 3.11 -18.18 3.83
CA THR A 17 4.05 -17.09 3.56
C THR A 17 5.05 -16.91 4.71
N CYS A 18 6.03 -16.02 4.54
CA CYS A 18 6.99 -15.65 5.59
C CYS A 18 6.34 -15.02 6.84
N LEU A 19 5.08 -14.58 6.77
CA LEU A 19 4.31 -14.06 7.92
C LEU A 19 3.59 -15.16 8.72
N SER A 20 3.70 -16.43 8.37
CA SER A 20 3.03 -17.49 9.13
C SER A 20 3.41 -17.46 10.62
N CYS A 21 2.42 -17.51 11.50
CA CYS A 21 2.61 -17.50 12.94
C CYS A 21 3.36 -18.74 13.47
N TYR A 22 3.30 -19.87 12.74
CA TYR A 22 3.93 -21.11 13.17
C TYR A 22 5.41 -21.20 12.79
N ARG A 23 5.78 -20.83 11.57
CA ARG A 23 7.14 -21.03 11.04
C ARG A 23 7.59 -20.00 10.02
N GLY A 24 6.90 -18.86 9.95
CA GLY A 24 7.29 -17.78 9.05
C GLY A 24 8.58 -17.10 9.51
N SER A 25 9.49 -16.83 8.59
CA SER A 25 10.75 -16.12 8.88
C SER A 25 10.56 -14.66 9.30
N GLN A 26 9.39 -14.08 9.02
CA GLN A 26 8.99 -12.71 9.36
C GLN A 26 7.77 -12.68 10.31
N ARG A 27 7.60 -13.73 11.12
CA ARG A 27 6.45 -13.85 12.03
C ARG A 27 6.38 -12.73 13.09
N ASP A 28 7.51 -12.12 13.42
CA ASP A 28 7.59 -10.95 14.31
C ASP A 28 6.90 -9.70 13.72
N CYS A 29 6.74 -9.65 12.39
CA CYS A 29 5.98 -8.59 11.72
C CYS A 29 4.47 -8.81 11.79
N LEU A 30 4.00 -10.02 12.15
CA LEU A 30 2.59 -10.36 12.16
C LEU A 30 1.81 -9.52 13.18
N LEU A 31 2.41 -9.22 14.33
CA LEU A 31 1.77 -8.41 15.37
C LEU A 31 1.44 -6.99 14.88
N ALA A 32 2.21 -6.46 13.93
CA ALA A 32 1.91 -5.17 13.33
C ALA A 32 0.63 -5.17 12.47
N ALA A 33 0.09 -6.34 12.10
CA ALA A 33 -1.19 -6.43 11.42
C ALA A 33 -2.40 -6.11 12.32
N PHE A 34 -2.19 -6.14 13.65
CA PHE A 34 -3.21 -5.74 14.63
C PHE A 34 -3.24 -4.24 14.90
N ASP A 35 -2.38 -3.46 14.26
CA ASP A 35 -2.44 -2.00 14.38
C ASP A 35 -3.80 -1.49 13.90
N SER A 36 -4.36 -0.53 14.62
CA SER A 36 -5.72 0.01 14.37
C SER A 36 -5.88 0.62 12.97
N ASN A 37 -4.76 1.02 12.34
CA ASN A 37 -4.74 1.60 11.00
C ASN A 37 -4.62 0.57 9.87
N LYS A 38 -4.76 -0.73 10.18
CA LYS A 38 -4.68 -1.81 9.19
C LYS A 38 -5.93 -2.66 9.20
N LYS A 39 -6.32 -3.12 8.01
CA LYS A 39 -7.40 -4.08 7.81
C LYS A 39 -7.00 -5.09 6.74
N ILE A 40 -7.41 -6.33 6.93
CA ILE A 40 -7.15 -7.41 5.97
C ILE A 40 -8.37 -7.56 5.07
N ILE A 41 -8.14 -7.65 3.78
CA ILE A 41 -9.13 -8.06 2.78
C ILE A 41 -8.91 -9.54 2.49
N LEU A 42 -9.97 -10.32 2.54
CA LEU A 42 -9.99 -11.72 2.12
C LEU A 42 -10.98 -11.88 0.98
N VAL A 43 -10.56 -12.57 -0.08
CA VAL A 43 -11.42 -12.97 -1.19
C VAL A 43 -11.68 -14.45 -1.07
N TYR A 44 -12.94 -14.83 -1.14
CA TYR A 44 -13.40 -16.21 -1.02
C TYR A 44 -13.90 -16.72 -2.36
N LYS A 45 -13.63 -17.99 -2.62
CA LYS A 45 -14.22 -18.81 -3.68
C LYS A 45 -14.59 -20.15 -3.06
N ASP A 46 -15.85 -20.51 -3.17
CA ASP A 46 -16.38 -21.79 -2.61
C ASP A 46 -15.92 -22.04 -1.15
N GLU A 47 -16.14 -21.05 -0.28
CA GLU A 47 -15.77 -21.05 1.15
C GLU A 47 -14.26 -21.04 1.45
N SER A 48 -13.42 -21.13 0.44
CA SER A 48 -11.97 -21.09 0.58
C SER A 48 -11.43 -19.68 0.35
N VAL A 49 -10.47 -19.26 1.18
CA VAL A 49 -9.73 -18.02 0.93
C VAL A 49 -8.80 -18.23 -0.26
N VAL A 50 -9.01 -17.46 -1.33
CA VAL A 50 -8.22 -17.54 -2.57
C VAL A 50 -7.34 -16.32 -2.79
N ALA A 51 -7.63 -15.21 -2.12
CA ALA A 51 -6.76 -14.04 -2.14
C ALA A 51 -6.80 -13.28 -0.80
N ARG A 52 -5.71 -12.59 -0.52
CA ARG A 52 -5.54 -11.73 0.65
C ARG A 52 -4.76 -10.48 0.28
N ALA A 53 -5.23 -9.33 0.74
CA ALA A 53 -4.50 -8.06 0.70
C ALA A 53 -4.62 -7.33 2.04
N CYS A 54 -3.81 -6.31 2.26
CA CYS A 54 -3.90 -5.45 3.44
C CYS A 54 -4.20 -4.01 3.00
N LEU A 55 -5.12 -3.36 3.69
CA LEU A 55 -5.34 -1.93 3.63
C LEU A 55 -4.62 -1.27 4.80
N ARG A 56 -3.90 -0.20 4.51
CA ARG A 56 -3.21 0.61 5.52
C ARG A 56 -3.65 2.06 5.40
N LEU A 57 -4.24 2.59 6.47
CA LEU A 57 -4.52 4.00 6.59
C LEU A 57 -3.29 4.71 7.14
N THR A 58 -2.76 5.69 6.41
CA THR A 58 -1.53 6.39 6.77
C THR A 58 -1.54 7.82 6.21
N LYS A 59 -0.44 8.54 6.42
CA LYS A 59 -0.21 9.82 5.75
C LYS A 59 0.65 9.60 4.51
N GLY A 60 0.44 10.42 3.51
CA GLY A 60 1.27 10.52 2.33
C GLY A 60 1.62 11.97 2.01
N SER A 61 2.79 12.17 1.47
CA SER A 61 3.27 13.47 1.00
C SER A 61 3.37 13.45 -0.51
N PHE A 62 2.74 14.43 -1.15
CA PHE A 62 2.68 14.59 -2.60
C PHE A 62 3.57 15.77 -2.99
N GLN A 63 4.45 15.55 -3.96
CA GLN A 63 5.26 16.62 -4.52
C GLN A 63 4.41 17.51 -5.43
N GLN A 64 4.41 18.81 -5.20
CA GLN A 64 3.70 19.75 -6.08
C GLN A 64 4.39 19.89 -7.44
N PRO A 65 3.64 20.03 -8.55
CA PRO A 65 4.18 20.04 -9.92
C PRO A 65 5.13 21.19 -10.23
N SER A 66 5.06 22.29 -9.49
CA SER A 66 5.82 23.52 -9.77
C SER A 66 7.33 23.44 -9.56
N THR A 67 7.84 22.28 -9.15
CA THR A 67 9.27 22.06 -8.84
C THR A 67 9.92 20.96 -9.65
N LEU A 68 9.29 20.50 -10.74
CA LEU A 68 9.88 19.50 -11.63
C LEU A 68 10.93 20.12 -12.58
N ASN A 69 12.00 20.69 -12.03
CA ASN A 69 13.28 20.66 -12.71
C ASN A 69 13.93 19.32 -12.37
N PHE A 70 13.80 18.37 -13.28
CA PHE A 70 14.50 17.09 -13.20
C PHE A 70 16.01 17.33 -13.39
N GLU A 71 16.70 17.71 -12.35
CA GLU A 71 18.10 17.37 -12.24
C GLU A 71 18.15 16.01 -11.51
N PHE A 72 18.64 15.01 -12.21
CA PHE A 72 19.01 13.73 -11.62
C PHE A 72 20.11 13.99 -10.58
N ALA A 73 19.70 14.30 -9.36
CA ALA A 73 20.63 14.36 -8.25
C ALA A 73 21.01 12.92 -7.88
N ASP A 74 22.31 12.68 -7.94
CA ASP A 74 22.96 11.46 -7.51
C ASP A 74 22.46 11.01 -6.11
N LEU A 75 21.76 9.88 -6.05
CA LEU A 75 21.12 9.33 -4.86
C LEU A 75 22.12 8.81 -3.80
N SER A 76 23.40 9.15 -3.91
CA SER A 76 24.47 8.68 -3.03
C SER A 76 24.71 9.52 -1.78
N LYS A 77 23.97 10.62 -1.57
CA LYS A 77 24.16 11.50 -0.41
C LYS A 77 22.84 11.73 0.34
N GLU A 78 22.93 11.60 1.65
CA GLU A 78 21.92 11.85 2.68
C GLU A 78 21.41 13.31 2.70
N ASP A 79 20.97 13.84 1.58
CA ASP A 79 20.38 15.17 1.53
C ASP A 79 18.86 15.04 1.65
N VAL A 80 18.38 15.17 2.87
CA VAL A 80 17.01 15.66 3.11
C VAL A 80 16.90 16.99 2.34
N PRO A 81 15.97 17.12 1.37
CA PRO A 81 15.84 18.37 0.64
C PRO A 81 15.49 19.49 1.63
N THR A 82 16.44 20.33 1.97
CA THR A 82 16.24 21.56 2.75
C THR A 82 15.64 22.68 1.89
N GLY A 83 15.23 22.38 0.66
CA GLY A 83 14.45 23.28 -0.18
C GLY A 83 13.01 23.30 0.27
N SER A 84 12.41 24.49 0.39
CA SER A 84 11.01 24.74 0.73
C SER A 84 10.06 24.24 -0.38
N HIS A 85 10.06 22.93 -0.66
CA HIS A 85 9.07 22.32 -1.49
C HIS A 85 7.81 22.18 -0.65
N ALA A 86 6.75 22.85 -1.03
CA ALA A 86 5.45 22.68 -0.41
C ALA A 86 4.94 21.27 -0.70
N TYR A 87 5.10 20.37 0.25
CA TYR A 87 4.47 19.05 0.21
C TYR A 87 3.08 19.16 0.80
N SER A 88 2.09 18.71 0.06
CA SER A 88 0.75 18.55 0.60
C SER A 88 0.65 17.20 1.31
N GLU A 89 0.52 17.20 2.64
CA GLU A 89 0.20 15.98 3.39
C GLU A 89 -1.29 15.67 3.25
N LYS A 90 -1.59 14.42 2.94
CA LYS A 90 -2.97 13.91 2.84
C LYS A 90 -3.09 12.60 3.60
N LEU A 91 -4.31 12.29 4.01
CA LEU A 91 -4.65 10.96 4.45
C LEU A 91 -4.62 10.02 3.24
N VAL A 92 -3.95 8.89 3.38
CA VAL A 92 -3.77 7.89 2.32
C VAL A 92 -4.32 6.56 2.80
N LEU A 93 -5.14 5.93 1.97
CA LEU A 93 -5.49 4.53 2.11
C LEU A 93 -4.66 3.72 1.11
N PHE A 94 -3.63 3.04 1.62
CA PHE A 94 -2.71 2.27 0.81
C PHE A 94 -3.15 0.81 0.73
N LEU A 95 -3.34 0.32 -0.51
CA LEU A 95 -3.57 -1.09 -0.80
C LEU A 95 -2.25 -1.78 -1.08
N GLU A 96 -1.84 -2.63 -0.14
CA GLU A 96 -0.61 -3.40 -0.22
C GLU A 96 -0.71 -4.55 -1.23
N HIS A 97 0.38 -5.29 -1.40
CA HIS A 97 0.46 -6.44 -2.29
C HIS A 97 -0.62 -7.49 -2.01
N ILE A 98 -1.27 -8.00 -3.07
CA ILE A 98 -2.20 -9.12 -2.97
C ILE A 98 -1.44 -10.46 -3.09
N TYR A 99 -1.82 -11.41 -2.29
CA TYR A 99 -1.37 -12.80 -2.35
C TYR A 99 -2.54 -13.64 -2.84
N THR A 100 -2.33 -14.42 -3.89
CA THR A 100 -3.35 -15.27 -4.52
C THR A 100 -2.93 -16.72 -4.52
N SER A 101 -3.87 -17.66 -4.52
CA SER A 101 -3.62 -19.09 -4.62
C SER A 101 -4.78 -19.82 -5.27
N GLY A 102 -4.46 -20.78 -6.14
CA GLY A 102 -5.45 -21.65 -6.78
C GLY A 102 -6.37 -20.95 -7.79
N LEU A 103 -6.03 -19.75 -8.23
CA LEU A 103 -6.79 -18.98 -9.22
C LEU A 103 -6.19 -19.14 -10.61
N LYS A 104 -7.04 -19.16 -11.63
CA LYS A 104 -6.65 -18.95 -13.04
C LYS A 104 -6.36 -17.47 -13.26
N GLU A 105 -5.64 -17.13 -14.30
CA GLU A 105 -5.25 -15.75 -14.63
C GLU A 105 -6.44 -14.77 -14.66
N SER A 106 -7.55 -15.18 -15.31
CA SER A 106 -8.77 -14.36 -15.35
C SER A 106 -9.43 -14.18 -13.99
N GLU A 107 -9.38 -15.18 -13.13
CA GLU A 107 -9.92 -15.13 -11.77
C GLU A 107 -9.02 -14.26 -10.86
N GLU A 108 -7.70 -14.34 -11.05
CA GLU A 108 -6.75 -13.49 -10.34
C GLU A 108 -6.95 -12.02 -10.71
N THR A 109 -7.15 -11.71 -12.00
CA THR A 109 -7.48 -10.37 -12.47
C THR A 109 -8.76 -9.88 -11.83
N ALA A 110 -9.83 -10.68 -11.84
CA ALA A 110 -11.09 -10.33 -11.21
C ALA A 110 -10.95 -10.09 -9.69
N ALA A 111 -10.17 -10.92 -8.99
CA ALA A 111 -9.90 -10.72 -7.56
C ALA A 111 -9.15 -9.39 -7.31
N LYS A 112 -8.18 -9.04 -8.13
CA LYS A 112 -7.47 -7.75 -8.06
C LYS A 112 -8.42 -6.57 -8.30
N GLU A 113 -9.27 -6.66 -9.30
CA GLU A 113 -10.27 -5.62 -9.61
C GLU A 113 -11.25 -5.42 -8.44
N MET A 114 -11.75 -6.49 -7.84
CA MET A 114 -12.63 -6.42 -6.67
C MET A 114 -11.94 -5.75 -5.48
N VAL A 115 -10.69 -6.11 -5.20
CA VAL A 115 -9.92 -5.55 -4.09
C VAL A 115 -9.61 -4.07 -4.33
N VAL A 116 -9.29 -3.67 -5.55
CA VAL A 116 -9.08 -2.27 -5.93
C VAL A 116 -10.37 -1.46 -5.81
N ALA A 117 -11.50 -2.00 -6.28
CA ALA A 117 -12.80 -1.33 -6.15
C ALA A 117 -13.17 -1.08 -4.68
N LEU A 118 -12.98 -2.09 -3.82
CA LEU A 118 -13.22 -1.96 -2.38
C LEU A 118 -12.28 -0.92 -1.74
N ALA A 119 -11.00 -0.95 -2.07
CA ALA A 119 -10.02 0.00 -1.54
C ALA A 119 -10.36 1.44 -1.94
N THR A 120 -10.77 1.63 -3.19
CA THR A 120 -11.19 2.94 -3.71
C THR A 120 -12.44 3.46 -3.00
N GLN A 121 -13.47 2.62 -2.88
CA GLN A 121 -14.68 2.97 -2.14
C GLN A 121 -14.36 3.36 -0.68
N LYS A 122 -13.52 2.58 -0.01
CA LYS A 122 -13.14 2.88 1.38
C LYS A 122 -12.30 4.16 1.50
N ALA A 123 -11.48 4.48 0.52
CA ALA A 123 -10.75 5.75 0.48
C ALA A 123 -11.71 6.93 0.34
N GLU A 124 -12.70 6.83 -0.54
CA GLU A 124 -13.75 7.84 -0.70
C GLU A 124 -14.55 8.05 0.61
N GLU A 125 -14.95 6.96 1.29
CA GLU A 125 -15.68 7.01 2.57
C GLU A 125 -14.86 7.71 3.68
N LEU A 126 -13.53 7.63 3.61
CA LEU A 126 -12.61 8.19 4.61
C LEU A 126 -12.06 9.57 4.23
N ASP A 127 -12.46 10.12 3.10
CA ASP A 127 -11.85 11.32 2.49
C ASP A 127 -10.31 11.18 2.39
N ALA A 128 -9.86 9.99 2.02
CA ALA A 128 -8.47 9.65 1.85
C ALA A 128 -8.10 9.49 0.38
N VAL A 129 -6.82 9.62 0.05
CA VAL A 129 -6.31 9.33 -1.28
C VAL A 129 -6.07 7.83 -1.41
N ALA A 130 -6.69 7.19 -2.40
CA ALA A 130 -6.40 5.79 -2.71
C ALA A 130 -5.03 5.68 -3.37
N VAL A 131 -4.16 4.85 -2.81
CA VAL A 131 -2.83 4.53 -3.32
C VAL A 131 -2.67 3.03 -3.41
N LEU A 132 -2.22 2.52 -4.53
CA LEU A 132 -2.12 1.09 -4.80
C LEU A 132 -0.67 0.69 -5.07
N SER A 133 -0.32 -0.52 -4.67
CA SER A 133 0.89 -1.19 -5.14
C SER A 133 0.87 -1.37 -6.68
N ASN A 134 2.04 -1.33 -7.31
CA ASN A 134 2.17 -1.44 -8.77
C ASN A 134 1.62 -2.71 -9.39
N GLN A 135 1.49 -3.78 -8.63
CA GLN A 135 0.94 -5.04 -9.13
C GLN A 135 -0.55 -4.95 -9.53
N TYR A 136 -1.24 -3.89 -9.15
CA TYR A 136 -2.63 -3.64 -9.56
C TYR A 136 -2.73 -2.90 -10.89
N ARG A 137 -1.60 -2.67 -11.58
CA ARG A 137 -1.61 -2.02 -12.90
C ARG A 137 -2.50 -2.78 -13.88
N GLY A 138 -3.44 -2.07 -14.47
CA GLY A 138 -4.43 -2.66 -15.40
C GLY A 138 -5.67 -3.27 -14.73
N CYS A 139 -5.72 -3.32 -13.39
CA CYS A 139 -6.89 -3.86 -12.66
C CYS A 139 -7.87 -2.76 -12.23
N TYR A 140 -8.03 -1.71 -13.01
CA TYR A 140 -8.93 -0.58 -12.77
C TYR A 140 -9.30 0.11 -14.09
N PRO A 141 -10.40 0.89 -14.15
CA PRO A 141 -10.79 1.63 -15.34
C PRO A 141 -9.68 2.56 -15.85
N SER A 142 -9.48 2.59 -17.17
CA SER A 142 -8.45 3.42 -17.80
C SER A 142 -8.53 4.88 -17.35
N GLY A 143 -7.39 5.46 -17.01
CA GLY A 143 -7.26 6.85 -16.58
C GLY A 143 -7.61 7.14 -15.13
N ARG A 144 -8.17 6.18 -14.36
CA ARG A 144 -8.52 6.41 -12.96
C ARG A 144 -7.27 6.53 -12.05
N TYR A 145 -6.24 5.75 -12.33
CA TYR A 145 -4.99 5.77 -11.58
C TYR A 145 -3.82 6.15 -12.47
N VAL A 146 -2.88 6.86 -11.92
CA VAL A 146 -1.61 7.24 -12.57
C VAL A 146 -0.43 6.83 -11.71
N SER A 147 0.69 6.56 -12.36
CA SER A 147 1.96 6.35 -11.66
C SER A 147 2.48 7.70 -11.19
N ALA A 148 2.70 7.84 -9.90
CA ALA A 148 3.21 9.08 -9.32
C ALA A 148 4.18 8.78 -8.18
N PRO A 149 5.23 9.61 -8.02
CA PRO A 149 6.08 9.55 -6.85
C PRO A 149 5.33 10.09 -5.63
N ILE A 150 5.27 9.28 -4.59
CA ILE A 150 4.71 9.72 -3.33
C ILE A 150 5.54 9.17 -2.17
N TYR A 151 5.58 9.90 -1.07
CA TYR A 151 6.14 9.43 0.19
C TYR A 151 5.00 8.93 1.07
N ILE A 152 5.04 7.66 1.44
CA ILE A 152 4.08 7.07 2.39
C ILE A 152 4.76 6.95 3.73
N TYR A 153 4.12 7.45 4.78
CA TYR A 153 4.61 7.29 6.13
C TYR A 153 4.32 5.88 6.65
N ILE A 154 5.30 5.30 7.34
CA ILE A 154 5.11 4.06 8.05
C ILE A 154 5.04 4.42 9.53
N SER A 155 3.90 4.14 10.13
CA SER A 155 3.80 4.26 11.58
C SER A 155 4.71 3.24 12.26
N LYS A 156 5.44 3.66 13.31
CA LYS A 156 6.02 2.71 14.25
C LYS A 156 4.90 1.89 14.87
N SER A 157 4.93 0.59 14.64
CA SER A 157 4.07 -0.31 15.38
C SER A 157 4.62 -0.53 16.79
N LYS A 158 3.76 -0.40 17.80
CA LYS A 158 4.10 -0.80 19.17
C LYS A 158 4.06 -2.32 19.35
N ASN A 159 3.42 -3.02 18.41
CA ASN A 159 3.12 -4.44 18.51
C ASN A 159 4.15 -5.33 17.80
N GLY A 160 5.01 -4.76 16.95
CA GLY A 160 5.97 -5.55 16.21
C GLY A 160 6.65 -4.76 15.09
N ARG A 161 7.54 -5.43 14.38
CA ARG A 161 8.25 -4.86 13.24
C ARG A 161 7.34 -4.77 12.03
N GLN A 162 7.42 -3.67 11.27
CA GLN A 162 6.66 -3.51 10.03
C GLN A 162 7.18 -4.47 8.95
N TYR A 163 6.26 -5.11 8.25
CA TYR A 163 6.55 -5.94 7.09
C TYR A 163 6.57 -5.09 5.83
N LEU A 164 7.69 -5.06 5.14
CA LEU A 164 7.95 -4.13 4.05
C LEU A 164 7.74 -4.72 2.65
N ASP A 165 7.87 -6.03 2.50
CA ASP A 165 7.73 -6.70 1.20
C ASP A 165 6.34 -6.50 0.59
N SER A 166 5.31 -6.37 1.43
CA SER A 166 3.94 -6.12 1.00
C SER A 166 3.73 -4.74 0.37
N LEU A 167 4.69 -3.86 0.46
CA LEU A 167 4.65 -2.54 -0.18
C LEU A 167 4.90 -2.60 -1.69
N GLY A 168 5.28 -3.77 -2.22
CA GLY A 168 5.27 -4.03 -3.66
C GLY A 168 6.46 -3.48 -4.42
N GLY A 169 7.65 -3.59 -3.87
CA GLY A 169 8.88 -3.28 -4.57
C GLY A 169 9.83 -2.37 -3.80
N ALA A 170 10.95 -2.03 -4.36
CA ALA A 170 12.08 -1.38 -3.72
C ALA A 170 11.71 -0.12 -2.91
N ALA A 171 11.20 -0.33 -1.70
CA ALA A 171 10.97 0.74 -0.76
C ALA A 171 12.31 1.11 -0.13
N VAL A 172 12.70 2.35 -0.28
CA VAL A 172 13.84 2.89 0.43
C VAL A 172 13.38 3.30 1.83
N THR A 173 13.92 2.67 2.86
CA THR A 173 13.68 3.11 4.23
C THR A 173 14.49 4.36 4.47
N LEU A 174 13.82 5.47 4.69
CA LEU A 174 14.46 6.71 5.08
C LEU A 174 14.56 6.79 6.61
N ALA A 175 15.54 7.50 7.11
CA ALA A 175 15.72 7.74 8.55
C ALA A 175 14.48 8.36 9.23
N THR A 176 13.59 8.95 8.45
CA THR A 176 12.34 9.60 8.88
C THR A 176 11.12 8.67 8.91
N GLU A 177 11.30 7.35 8.74
CA GLU A 177 10.18 6.37 8.68
C GLU A 177 9.22 6.59 7.50
N GLN A 178 9.71 7.18 6.45
CA GLN A 178 8.99 7.39 5.20
C GLN A 178 9.46 6.41 4.14
N TYR A 179 8.52 5.94 3.33
CA TYR A 179 8.84 5.20 2.11
C TYR A 179 8.62 6.11 0.91
N LYS A 180 9.63 6.20 0.08
CA LYS A 180 9.50 6.74 -1.26
C LYS A 180 9.43 5.58 -2.22
N GLN A 181 8.39 5.55 -3.04
CA GLN A 181 8.38 4.72 -4.23
C GLN A 181 8.01 5.60 -5.42
N GLU A 182 8.81 5.52 -6.47
CA GLU A 182 8.65 6.36 -7.67
C GLU A 182 7.45 5.95 -8.55
N SER A 183 6.78 4.87 -8.20
CA SER A 183 5.77 4.27 -9.07
C SER A 183 4.55 3.70 -8.33
N PHE A 184 4.09 4.34 -7.28
CA PHE A 184 2.78 4.01 -6.75
C PHE A 184 1.69 4.44 -7.72
N LEU A 185 0.60 3.67 -7.75
CA LEU A 185 -0.59 4.04 -8.49
C LEU A 185 -1.46 4.91 -7.61
N VAL A 186 -1.63 6.16 -8.00
CA VAL A 186 -2.40 7.17 -7.25
C VAL A 186 -3.64 7.52 -8.02
N GLU A 187 -4.78 7.65 -7.33
CA GLU A 187 -6.02 8.07 -7.97
C GLU A 187 -5.86 9.48 -8.56
N ARG A 188 -6.07 9.62 -9.88
CA ARG A 188 -5.85 10.86 -10.63
C ARG A 188 -6.61 12.05 -10.04
N ALA A 189 -7.89 11.88 -9.77
CA ALA A 189 -8.72 12.95 -9.24
C ALA A 189 -8.24 13.47 -7.86
N ALA A 190 -7.67 12.58 -7.04
CA ALA A 190 -7.11 12.96 -5.74
C ALA A 190 -5.77 13.68 -5.90
N LEU A 191 -4.95 13.25 -6.87
CA LEU A 191 -3.68 13.92 -7.20
C LEU A 191 -3.95 15.34 -7.74
N ASP A 192 -4.91 15.49 -8.65
CA ASP A 192 -5.30 16.79 -9.20
C ASP A 192 -5.80 17.76 -8.12
N ARG A 193 -6.61 17.28 -7.15
CA ARG A 193 -7.03 18.08 -5.98
C ARG A 193 -5.85 18.45 -5.07
N ALA A 194 -4.89 17.57 -4.88
CA ALA A 194 -3.72 17.85 -4.06
C ALA A 194 -2.79 18.90 -4.69
N HIS A 195 -2.82 19.03 -6.02
CA HIS A 195 -2.04 20.03 -6.75
C HIS A 195 -2.75 21.38 -6.88
N ALA A 196 -4.08 21.43 -6.69
CA ALA A 196 -4.86 22.66 -6.78
C ALA A 196 -4.96 23.43 -5.44
N ALA A 197 -4.55 22.84 -4.35
CA ALA A 197 -4.57 23.39 -2.99
C ALA A 197 -3.21 23.93 -2.56
#